data_223a70a8a3a563919587468fad8c97f5
#
_entry.id   223a70a8a3a563919587468fad8c97f5
#
_cell.length_a   1.000
_cell.length_b   1.000
_cell.length_c   1.000
_cell.angle_alpha   90.00
_cell.angle_beta   90.00
_cell.angle_gamma   90.00
#
_symmetry.space_group_name_H-M   'P 1'
#
loop_
_entity.id
_entity.type
_entity.pdbx_description
1 polymer ?
#
loop_
_entity_poly.entity_id
_entity_poly.type
_entity_poly.pdbx_seq_one_letter_code
_entity_poly.pdbx_strand_id
1 'polypeptide(L)'
;MSDLFSIVRKNDNPSGRIIWSEDQIAFIINEYNNHHSTTKIANKFNVSRESIRNVLRKNNCKVLSLEELGKINYPRNSDYFQEINSPDKAYWLGFLYADGYIGKTGEIRINLADKDEDHLRKFLAAIDASHSSIKHSVKKIDKKIFNQSYISIRDKKLVKDLADKGCVNNKSLILTFPTDKVPCHLYSHFIRGYFDGDGSINFFKPTKARKPNYRISFYGTEDMLKHIRAILNKDNLALEKRNNIYSLTIMGNKQLESILSFIYKDSYDEIELTRKRQIYTNFLLQRIGGEPTQVGCE
;
A
#
# COMPACT_ATOMS: atom_id res chain seq x y z
N MET A 1 -49.43 15.73 -0.85
CA MET A 1 -48.18 15.36 -1.57
C MET A 1 -48.07 13.85 -1.44
N SER A 2 -48.18 13.12 -2.56
CA SER A 2 -47.89 11.67 -2.53
C SER A 2 -46.47 11.50 -2.07
N ASP A 3 -46.24 10.61 -1.10
CA ASP A 3 -44.89 10.28 -0.66
C ASP A 3 -44.08 9.75 -1.90
N LEU A 4 -43.02 10.43 -2.24
CA LEU A 4 -42.17 10.12 -3.42
C LEU A 4 -41.75 8.64 -3.43
N PHE A 5 -41.62 8.02 -2.26
CA PHE A 5 -41.17 6.65 -2.11
C PHE A 5 -42.27 5.60 -2.04
N SER A 6 -43.53 6.02 -2.11
CA SER A 6 -44.68 5.11 -2.14
C SER A 6 -44.78 4.38 -3.49
N ILE A 7 -44.78 3.04 -3.47
CA ILE A 7 -44.79 2.21 -4.66
C ILE A 7 -46.24 1.76 -4.97
N VAL A 8 -46.68 2.07 -6.20
CA VAL A 8 -47.94 1.55 -6.77
C VAL A 8 -47.62 0.33 -7.65
N ARG A 9 -48.42 -0.74 -7.50
CA ARG A 9 -48.27 -1.96 -8.28
C ARG A 9 -49.53 -2.20 -9.13
N LYS A 10 -49.31 -2.78 -10.30
CA LYS A 10 -50.44 -3.14 -11.19
C LYS A 10 -51.36 -4.14 -10.49
N ASN A 11 -52.66 -3.85 -10.49
CA ASN A 11 -53.75 -4.67 -9.91
C ASN A 11 -53.61 -4.87 -8.38
N ASP A 12 -53.00 -3.97 -7.66
CA ASP A 12 -52.77 -4.02 -6.18
C ASP A 12 -52.14 -5.33 -5.69
N ASN A 13 -51.48 -6.06 -6.61
CA ASN A 13 -50.83 -7.33 -6.33
C ASN A 13 -49.41 -7.07 -5.79
N PRO A 14 -49.01 -7.58 -4.61
CA PRO A 14 -47.66 -7.44 -4.06
C PRO A 14 -46.56 -7.93 -5.00
N SER A 15 -46.83 -8.92 -5.85
CA SER A 15 -45.93 -9.41 -6.87
C SER A 15 -46.12 -8.72 -8.23
N GLY A 16 -47.03 -7.76 -8.35
CA GLY A 16 -47.36 -7.05 -9.57
C GLY A 16 -46.21 -6.12 -10.04
N ARG A 17 -46.25 -5.80 -11.33
CA ARG A 17 -45.31 -4.88 -11.94
C ARG A 17 -45.47 -3.48 -11.29
N ILE A 18 -44.34 -2.86 -10.89
CA ILE A 18 -44.29 -1.51 -10.36
C ILE A 18 -44.65 -0.50 -11.45
N ILE A 19 -45.57 0.43 -11.13
CA ILE A 19 -45.90 1.59 -11.94
C ILE A 19 -45.14 2.76 -11.37
N TRP A 20 -44.16 3.28 -12.09
CA TRP A 20 -43.34 4.39 -11.68
C TRP A 20 -43.97 5.69 -12.13
N SER A 21 -44.08 6.68 -11.24
CA SER A 21 -44.46 8.05 -11.62
C SER A 21 -43.28 8.77 -12.32
N GLU A 22 -43.57 9.83 -13.02
CA GLU A 22 -42.54 10.67 -13.67
C GLU A 22 -41.56 11.24 -12.65
N ASP A 23 -42.05 11.70 -11.49
CA ASP A 23 -41.20 12.21 -10.42
C ASP A 23 -40.27 11.14 -9.84
N GLN A 24 -40.76 9.92 -9.68
CA GLN A 24 -39.94 8.78 -9.25
C GLN A 24 -38.85 8.41 -10.27
N ILE A 25 -39.20 8.40 -11.55
CA ILE A 25 -38.26 8.16 -12.64
C ILE A 25 -37.19 9.27 -12.66
N ALA A 26 -37.57 10.53 -12.57
CA ALA A 26 -36.67 11.67 -12.54
C ALA A 26 -35.72 11.58 -11.32
N PHE A 27 -36.26 11.26 -10.15
CA PHE A 27 -35.47 11.03 -8.95
C PHE A 27 -34.45 9.90 -9.11
N ILE A 28 -34.88 8.75 -9.64
CA ILE A 28 -33.99 7.59 -9.86
C ILE A 28 -32.85 7.96 -10.81
N ILE A 29 -33.14 8.67 -11.89
CA ILE A 29 -32.15 9.10 -12.88
C ILE A 29 -31.17 10.11 -12.26
N ASN A 30 -31.69 11.08 -11.51
CA ASN A 30 -30.85 12.09 -10.83
C ASN A 30 -29.92 11.45 -9.79
N GLU A 31 -30.45 10.58 -8.91
CA GLU A 31 -29.63 9.86 -7.94
C GLU A 31 -28.54 9.02 -8.62
N TYR A 32 -28.89 8.38 -9.74
CA TYR A 32 -27.96 7.57 -10.49
C TYR A 32 -26.85 8.40 -11.16
N ASN A 33 -27.20 9.56 -11.71
CA ASN A 33 -26.26 10.52 -12.30
C ASN A 33 -25.32 11.14 -11.24
N ASN A 34 -25.77 11.20 -9.98
CA ASN A 34 -24.95 11.55 -8.82
C ASN A 34 -24.12 10.35 -8.29
N HIS A 35 -23.93 9.32 -9.12
CA HIS A 35 -23.11 8.14 -8.85
C HIS A 35 -23.55 7.28 -7.68
N HIS A 36 -24.79 7.39 -7.22
CA HIS A 36 -25.33 6.47 -6.23
C HIS A 36 -25.56 5.09 -6.83
N SER A 37 -25.19 4.03 -6.09
CA SER A 37 -25.41 2.66 -6.55
C SER A 37 -26.88 2.33 -6.71
N THR A 38 -27.22 1.51 -7.69
CA THR A 38 -28.61 1.04 -7.88
C THR A 38 -29.17 0.30 -6.65
N THR A 39 -28.32 -0.29 -5.82
CA THR A 39 -28.71 -0.89 -4.53
C THR A 39 -29.14 0.20 -3.53
N LYS A 40 -28.37 1.31 -3.41
CA LYS A 40 -28.71 2.42 -2.51
C LYS A 40 -30.03 3.08 -2.91
N ILE A 41 -30.26 3.26 -4.22
CA ILE A 41 -31.51 3.80 -4.75
C ILE A 41 -32.67 2.81 -4.49
N ALA A 42 -32.48 1.52 -4.75
CA ALA A 42 -33.48 0.48 -4.52
C ALA A 42 -33.95 0.42 -3.06
N ASN A 43 -33.04 0.59 -2.10
CA ASN A 43 -33.37 0.61 -0.68
C ASN A 43 -34.28 1.80 -0.30
N LYS A 44 -34.15 2.98 -0.95
CA LYS A 44 -35.04 4.12 -0.71
C LYS A 44 -36.50 3.82 -1.10
N PHE A 45 -36.73 3.02 -2.13
CA PHE A 45 -38.03 2.62 -2.61
C PHE A 45 -38.50 1.26 -2.07
N ASN A 46 -37.69 0.59 -1.27
CA ASN A 46 -37.97 -0.79 -0.80
C ASN A 46 -38.27 -1.76 -1.96
N VAL A 47 -37.48 -1.71 -3.00
CA VAL A 47 -37.62 -2.56 -4.21
C VAL A 47 -36.34 -3.32 -4.53
N SER A 48 -36.41 -4.24 -5.50
CA SER A 48 -35.22 -4.93 -5.96
C SER A 48 -34.30 -3.99 -6.76
N ARG A 49 -32.98 -4.25 -6.69
CA ARG A 49 -31.99 -3.56 -7.51
C ARG A 49 -32.31 -3.65 -9.01
N GLU A 50 -32.86 -4.78 -9.45
CA GLU A 50 -33.20 -4.99 -10.86
C GLU A 50 -34.37 -4.12 -11.30
N SER A 51 -35.32 -3.79 -10.40
CA SER A 51 -36.38 -2.83 -10.68
C SER A 51 -35.83 -1.46 -11.06
N ILE A 52 -34.85 -0.98 -10.32
CA ILE A 52 -34.16 0.30 -10.62
C ILE A 52 -33.38 0.20 -11.95
N ARG A 53 -32.63 -0.89 -12.17
CA ARG A 53 -31.90 -1.09 -13.44
C ARG A 53 -32.82 -1.08 -14.65
N ASN A 54 -34.02 -1.65 -14.51
CA ASN A 54 -35.02 -1.65 -15.56
C ASN A 54 -35.58 -0.25 -15.85
N VAL A 55 -35.77 0.59 -14.82
CA VAL A 55 -36.13 2.01 -15.02
C VAL A 55 -35.03 2.73 -15.79
N LEU A 56 -33.78 2.60 -15.36
CA LEU A 56 -32.63 3.25 -16.02
C LEU A 56 -32.50 2.81 -17.49
N ARG A 57 -32.55 1.52 -17.78
CA ARG A 57 -32.47 0.98 -19.16
C ARG A 57 -33.60 1.52 -20.04
N LYS A 58 -34.84 1.57 -19.52
CA LYS A 58 -35.99 2.08 -20.29
C LYS A 58 -35.88 3.58 -20.60
N ASN A 59 -35.13 4.32 -19.79
CA ASN A 59 -34.88 5.72 -20.00
C ASN A 59 -33.50 6.00 -20.63
N ASN A 60 -32.94 5.01 -21.37
CA ASN A 60 -31.68 5.11 -22.09
C ASN A 60 -30.47 5.50 -21.22
N CYS A 61 -30.53 5.27 -19.91
CA CYS A 61 -29.39 5.47 -19.03
C CYS A 61 -28.46 4.26 -19.10
N LYS A 62 -27.18 4.49 -19.39
CA LYS A 62 -26.14 3.44 -19.32
C LYS A 62 -26.01 2.95 -17.88
N VAL A 63 -26.34 1.69 -17.63
CA VAL A 63 -26.19 1.10 -16.31
C VAL A 63 -24.73 0.64 -16.14
N LEU A 64 -23.99 1.39 -15.32
CA LEU A 64 -22.59 1.10 -15.01
C LEU A 64 -22.46 -0.20 -14.22
N SER A 65 -21.39 -0.93 -14.45
CA SER A 65 -20.98 -2.06 -13.61
C SER A 65 -20.55 -1.58 -12.22
N LEU A 66 -20.49 -2.49 -11.25
CA LEU A 66 -19.95 -2.16 -9.92
C LEU A 66 -18.49 -1.74 -10.00
N GLU A 67 -17.73 -2.23 -10.96
CA GLU A 67 -16.35 -1.86 -11.22
C GLU A 67 -16.23 -0.42 -11.75
N GLU A 68 -17.06 -0.05 -12.74
CA GLU A 68 -17.10 1.33 -13.27
C GLU A 68 -17.53 2.33 -12.20
N LEU A 69 -18.57 2.02 -11.41
CA LEU A 69 -18.98 2.85 -10.28
C LEU A 69 -17.89 2.94 -9.20
N GLY A 70 -17.16 1.85 -8.96
CA GLY A 70 -16.03 1.84 -8.04
C GLY A 70 -14.91 2.77 -8.50
N LYS A 71 -14.62 2.84 -9.80
CA LYS A 71 -13.60 3.75 -10.36
C LYS A 71 -14.02 5.22 -10.24
N ILE A 72 -15.31 5.53 -10.39
CA ILE A 72 -15.84 6.89 -10.28
C ILE A 72 -15.85 7.34 -8.80
N ASN A 73 -16.38 6.51 -7.90
CA ASN A 73 -16.52 6.87 -6.49
C ASN A 73 -15.20 6.79 -5.70
N TYR A 74 -14.24 6.02 -6.21
CA TYR A 74 -12.94 5.79 -5.59
C TYR A 74 -11.85 5.87 -6.66
N PRO A 75 -11.61 7.07 -7.23
CA PRO A 75 -10.61 7.26 -8.26
C PRO A 75 -9.23 6.88 -7.74
N ARG A 76 -8.42 6.30 -8.61
CA ARG A 76 -7.03 5.97 -8.34
C ARG A 76 -6.26 5.76 -9.63
N ASN A 77 -4.96 5.90 -9.57
CA ASN A 77 -4.08 5.60 -10.69
C ASN A 77 -3.86 4.09 -10.79
N SER A 78 -4.72 3.39 -11.54
CA SER A 78 -4.62 1.95 -11.76
C SER A 78 -3.40 1.56 -12.61
N ASP A 79 -2.76 2.50 -13.29
CA ASP A 79 -1.59 2.30 -14.16
C ASP A 79 -0.27 2.61 -13.44
N TYR A 80 -0.31 2.94 -12.15
CA TYR A 80 0.85 3.40 -11.38
C TYR A 80 2.07 2.47 -11.50
N PHE A 81 1.87 1.15 -11.45
CA PHE A 81 2.93 0.15 -11.57
C PHE A 81 3.11 -0.43 -12.97
N GLN A 82 2.45 0.12 -13.99
CA GLN A 82 2.58 -0.36 -15.37
C GLN A 82 4.04 -0.28 -15.85
N GLU A 83 4.70 0.84 -15.54
CA GLU A 83 6.13 1.04 -15.80
C GLU A 83 6.81 1.60 -14.55
N ILE A 84 8.01 1.07 -14.24
CA ILE A 84 8.84 1.57 -13.15
C ILE A 84 9.87 2.54 -13.73
N ASN A 85 9.44 3.78 -13.93
CA ASN A 85 10.20 4.82 -14.62
C ASN A 85 10.49 6.07 -13.75
N SER A 86 10.20 5.99 -12.44
CA SER A 86 10.45 7.10 -11.52
C SER A 86 10.86 6.59 -10.12
N PRO A 87 11.53 7.45 -9.32
CA PRO A 87 11.98 7.13 -7.96
C PRO A 87 10.87 6.61 -7.05
N ASP A 88 9.70 7.25 -7.05
CA ASP A 88 8.54 6.88 -6.24
C ASP A 88 7.99 5.51 -6.60
N LYS A 89 7.84 5.19 -7.89
CA LYS A 89 7.37 3.88 -8.34
C LYS A 89 8.35 2.76 -7.97
N ALA A 90 9.65 3.00 -8.12
CA ALA A 90 10.67 2.05 -7.71
C ALA A 90 10.67 1.84 -6.18
N TYR A 91 10.53 2.92 -5.41
CA TYR A 91 10.42 2.86 -3.95
C TYR A 91 9.20 2.05 -3.51
N TRP A 92 8.01 2.40 -4.00
CA TRP A 92 6.78 1.71 -3.60
C TRP A 92 6.74 0.25 -4.08
N LEU A 93 7.33 -0.06 -5.23
CA LEU A 93 7.51 -1.46 -5.62
C LEU A 93 8.38 -2.21 -4.60
N GLY A 94 9.53 -1.64 -4.21
CA GLY A 94 10.41 -2.22 -3.19
C GLY A 94 9.72 -2.40 -1.84
N PHE A 95 8.95 -1.41 -1.40
CA PHE A 95 8.18 -1.47 -0.16
C PHE A 95 7.10 -2.57 -0.21
N LEU A 96 6.38 -2.69 -1.33
CA LEU A 96 5.39 -3.75 -1.52
C LEU A 96 6.04 -5.14 -1.64
N TYR A 97 7.26 -5.24 -2.13
CA TYR A 97 8.03 -6.48 -2.11
C TYR A 97 8.27 -6.98 -0.69
N ALA A 98 8.51 -6.07 0.26
CA ALA A 98 8.67 -6.37 1.68
C ALA A 98 7.29 -6.58 2.35
N ASP A 99 6.59 -5.50 2.63
CA ASP A 99 5.41 -5.45 3.51
C ASP A 99 4.05 -5.56 2.80
N GLY A 100 4.03 -5.56 1.45
CA GLY A 100 2.79 -5.64 0.69
C GLY A 100 2.19 -7.06 0.68
N TYR A 101 0.91 -7.21 1.00
CA TYR A 101 0.15 -8.42 0.71
C TYR A 101 -0.58 -8.25 -0.63
N ILE A 102 -0.38 -9.21 -1.54
CA ILE A 102 -1.02 -9.25 -2.85
C ILE A 102 -1.98 -10.43 -2.88
N GLY A 103 -3.27 -10.13 -2.92
CA GLY A 103 -4.34 -11.12 -2.93
C GLY A 103 -4.68 -11.60 -4.34
N LYS A 104 -5.02 -12.88 -4.49
CA LYS A 104 -5.41 -13.50 -5.78
C LYS A 104 -6.64 -12.84 -6.44
N THR A 105 -7.49 -12.18 -5.66
CA THR A 105 -8.73 -11.53 -6.12
C THR A 105 -8.57 -10.06 -6.48
N GLY A 106 -7.32 -9.58 -6.62
CA GLY A 106 -7.04 -8.18 -6.95
C GLY A 106 -6.96 -7.26 -5.73
N GLU A 107 -6.62 -7.79 -4.55
CA GLU A 107 -6.43 -7.01 -3.32
C GLU A 107 -4.95 -6.67 -3.10
N ILE A 108 -4.68 -5.43 -2.75
CA ILE A 108 -3.41 -4.97 -2.18
C ILE A 108 -3.69 -4.56 -0.74
N ARG A 109 -2.93 -5.09 0.21
CA ARG A 109 -3.01 -4.71 1.61
C ARG A 109 -1.62 -4.38 2.15
N ILE A 110 -1.54 -3.32 2.95
CA ILE A 110 -0.36 -2.95 3.72
C ILE A 110 -0.79 -2.82 5.17
N ASN A 111 -0.07 -3.49 6.08
CA ASN A 111 -0.29 -3.38 7.52
C ASN A 111 0.99 -2.86 8.16
N LEU A 112 0.89 -1.78 8.93
CA LEU A 112 2.02 -1.18 9.64
C LEU A 112 1.67 -0.99 11.12
N ALA A 113 2.68 -0.77 11.95
CA ALA A 113 2.45 -0.28 13.31
C ALA A 113 1.80 1.11 13.25
N ASP A 114 0.91 1.46 14.18
CA ASP A 114 0.21 2.75 14.19
C ASP A 114 1.15 3.96 14.11
N LYS A 115 2.34 3.85 14.69
CA LYS A 115 3.36 4.90 14.62
C LYS A 115 3.89 5.18 13.20
N ASP A 116 3.69 4.25 12.29
CA ASP A 116 4.08 4.35 10.88
C ASP A 116 2.85 4.60 9.96
N GLU A 117 1.67 4.97 10.51
CA GLU A 117 0.43 5.21 9.76
C GLU A 117 0.60 6.24 8.64
N ASP A 118 1.39 7.29 8.88
CA ASP A 118 1.66 8.31 7.88
C ASP A 118 2.20 7.73 6.58
N HIS A 119 2.97 6.65 6.66
CA HIS A 119 3.49 5.97 5.49
C HIS A 119 2.40 5.33 4.62
N LEU A 120 1.29 4.89 5.23
CA LEU A 120 0.10 4.45 4.46
C LEU A 120 -0.54 5.60 3.70
N ARG A 121 -0.58 6.82 4.28
CA ARG A 121 -1.08 8.03 3.60
C ARG A 121 -0.23 8.40 2.41
N LYS A 122 1.11 8.32 2.55
CA LYS A 122 2.06 8.54 1.45
C LYS A 122 1.81 7.56 0.28
N PHE A 123 1.60 6.28 0.57
CA PHE A 123 1.26 5.30 -0.47
C PHE A 123 -0.08 5.60 -1.16
N LEU A 124 -1.12 5.93 -0.38
CA LEU A 124 -2.42 6.29 -0.92
C LEU A 124 -2.33 7.53 -1.83
N ALA A 125 -1.54 8.53 -1.43
CA ALA A 125 -1.30 9.72 -2.25
C ALA A 125 -0.58 9.37 -3.55
N ALA A 126 0.44 8.51 -3.50
CA ALA A 126 1.21 8.10 -4.68
C ALA A 126 0.35 7.44 -5.77
N ILE A 127 -0.69 6.71 -5.39
CA ILE A 127 -1.61 6.05 -6.32
C ILE A 127 -2.93 6.82 -6.53
N ASP A 128 -2.99 8.11 -6.18
CA ASP A 128 -4.19 8.97 -6.29
C ASP A 128 -5.42 8.41 -5.54
N ALA A 129 -5.21 7.74 -4.41
CA ALA A 129 -6.24 7.08 -3.60
C ALA A 129 -6.41 7.68 -2.20
N SER A 130 -6.08 8.97 -2.00
CA SER A 130 -6.09 9.65 -0.69
C SER A 130 -7.45 9.66 0.01
N HIS A 131 -8.55 9.46 -0.73
CA HIS A 131 -9.90 9.30 -0.19
C HIS A 131 -10.12 7.94 0.50
N SER A 132 -9.22 6.97 0.31
CA SER A 132 -9.34 5.63 0.90
C SER A 132 -9.09 5.68 2.40
N SER A 133 -9.96 5.04 3.18
CA SER A 133 -9.85 5.02 4.63
C SER A 133 -8.73 4.11 5.12
N ILE A 134 -7.94 4.60 6.08
CA ILE A 134 -7.05 3.78 6.88
C ILE A 134 -7.89 3.15 8.00
N LYS A 135 -7.67 1.87 8.22
CA LYS A 135 -8.36 1.08 9.24
C LYS A 135 -7.38 0.69 10.34
N HIS A 136 -7.90 0.57 11.56
CA HIS A 136 -7.11 0.18 12.72
C HIS A 136 -7.50 -1.21 13.20
N SER A 137 -6.53 -1.94 13.72
CA SER A 137 -6.73 -3.24 14.32
C SER A 137 -5.77 -3.46 15.48
N VAL A 138 -6.20 -4.31 16.41
CA VAL A 138 -5.41 -4.65 17.58
C VAL A 138 -5.03 -6.13 17.49
N LYS A 139 -3.74 -6.42 17.51
CA LYS A 139 -3.21 -7.77 17.52
C LYS A 139 -2.66 -8.09 18.91
N LYS A 140 -3.12 -9.18 19.52
CA LYS A 140 -2.59 -9.68 20.80
C LYS A 140 -1.65 -10.86 20.52
N ILE A 141 -0.41 -10.76 20.99
CA ILE A 141 0.60 -11.83 20.90
C ILE A 141 1.24 -11.95 22.28
N ASP A 142 1.15 -13.10 22.91
CA ASP A 142 1.82 -13.41 24.20
C ASP A 142 1.67 -12.31 25.25
N LYS A 143 0.47 -11.90 25.59
CA LYS A 143 0.14 -10.82 26.57
C LYS A 143 0.52 -9.39 26.12
N LYS A 144 1.16 -9.20 24.97
CA LYS A 144 1.45 -7.87 24.40
C LYS A 144 0.36 -7.47 23.41
N ILE A 145 0.01 -6.20 23.46
CA ILE A 145 -0.97 -5.58 22.56
C ILE A 145 -0.19 -4.77 21.52
N PHE A 146 -0.48 -5.01 20.25
CA PHE A 146 0.11 -4.29 19.13
C PHE A 146 -1.02 -3.60 18.36
N ASN A 147 -0.98 -2.28 18.33
CA ASN A 147 -1.87 -1.49 17.49
C ASN A 147 -1.29 -1.42 16.08
N GLN A 148 -2.15 -1.64 15.10
CA GLN A 148 -1.79 -1.67 13.69
C GLN A 148 -2.78 -0.85 12.87
N SER A 149 -2.26 -0.07 11.96
CA SER A 149 -3.02 0.60 10.91
C SER A 149 -2.85 -0.15 9.59
N TYR A 150 -3.90 -0.23 8.80
CA TYR A 150 -3.84 -0.91 7.51
C TYR A 150 -4.75 -0.27 6.47
N ILE A 151 -4.36 -0.49 5.21
CA ILE A 151 -5.17 -0.20 4.04
C ILE A 151 -5.46 -1.50 3.28
N SER A 152 -6.60 -1.51 2.58
CA SER A 152 -6.97 -2.59 1.67
C SER A 152 -7.61 -1.97 0.43
N ILE A 153 -6.98 -2.14 -0.71
CA ILE A 153 -7.39 -1.60 -2.00
C ILE A 153 -7.67 -2.77 -2.93
N ARG A 154 -8.79 -2.73 -3.62
CA ARG A 154 -9.13 -3.71 -4.66
C ARG A 154 -8.98 -3.08 -6.04
N ASP A 155 -7.95 -3.52 -6.76
CA ASP A 155 -7.69 -3.13 -8.14
C ASP A 155 -6.98 -4.25 -8.89
N LYS A 156 -7.68 -4.85 -9.83
CA LYS A 156 -7.15 -5.99 -10.60
C LYS A 156 -5.97 -5.59 -11.50
N LYS A 157 -5.99 -4.35 -12.03
CA LYS A 157 -4.92 -3.88 -12.90
C LYS A 157 -3.65 -3.60 -12.11
N LEU A 158 -3.74 -2.87 -10.99
CA LEU A 158 -2.59 -2.66 -10.10
C LEU A 158 -1.98 -4.00 -9.66
N VAL A 159 -2.80 -4.97 -9.26
CA VAL A 159 -2.32 -6.30 -8.84
C VAL A 159 -1.68 -7.05 -10.00
N LYS A 160 -2.25 -6.98 -11.21
CA LYS A 160 -1.65 -7.58 -12.40
C LYS A 160 -0.29 -6.96 -12.69
N ASP A 161 -0.21 -5.63 -12.73
CA ASP A 161 1.04 -4.91 -13.02
C ASP A 161 2.10 -5.23 -11.95
N LEU A 162 1.74 -5.32 -10.68
CA LEU A 162 2.64 -5.77 -9.59
C LEU A 162 3.11 -7.21 -9.80
N ALA A 163 2.23 -8.11 -10.21
CA ALA A 163 2.59 -9.49 -10.50
C ALA A 163 3.55 -9.59 -11.69
N ASP A 164 3.32 -8.80 -12.74
CA ASP A 164 4.22 -8.70 -13.91
C ASP A 164 5.61 -8.14 -13.52
N LYS A 165 5.72 -7.41 -12.40
CA LYS A 165 6.97 -6.95 -11.80
C LYS A 165 7.55 -7.93 -10.77
N GLY A 166 6.93 -9.11 -10.53
CA GLY A 166 7.40 -10.12 -9.58
C GLY A 166 6.83 -10.00 -8.17
N CYS A 167 5.99 -8.99 -7.89
CA CYS A 167 5.31 -8.83 -6.59
C CYS A 167 4.01 -9.65 -6.57
N VAL A 168 4.12 -10.92 -6.22
CA VAL A 168 3.04 -11.91 -6.31
C VAL A 168 2.47 -12.31 -4.94
N ASN A 169 1.38 -13.09 -4.95
CA ASN A 169 0.84 -13.71 -3.73
C ASN A 169 1.83 -14.72 -3.14
N ASN A 170 1.91 -14.78 -1.80
CA ASN A 170 2.82 -15.67 -1.05
C ASN A 170 4.30 -15.52 -1.45
N LYS A 171 4.72 -14.30 -1.76
CA LYS A 171 6.04 -13.97 -2.31
C LYS A 171 7.25 -14.19 -1.40
N SER A 172 7.07 -14.22 -0.07
CA SER A 172 8.14 -14.09 0.93
C SER A 172 9.31 -15.07 0.75
N LEU A 173 9.07 -16.27 0.20
CA LEU A 173 10.09 -17.29 0.01
C LEU A 173 10.55 -17.46 -1.45
N ILE A 174 9.98 -16.71 -2.39
CA ILE A 174 10.24 -16.86 -3.83
C ILE A 174 10.68 -15.57 -4.51
N LEU A 175 10.80 -14.47 -3.76
CA LEU A 175 11.21 -13.19 -4.31
C LEU A 175 12.61 -13.26 -4.92
N THR A 176 12.73 -12.72 -6.12
CA THR A 176 13.99 -12.44 -6.79
C THR A 176 14.15 -10.94 -6.98
N PHE A 177 15.39 -10.48 -7.13
CA PHE A 177 15.62 -9.06 -7.41
C PHE A 177 15.16 -8.72 -8.85
N PRO A 178 14.32 -7.71 -9.07
CA PRO A 178 13.69 -7.44 -10.37
C PRO A 178 14.61 -6.68 -11.34
N THR A 179 15.73 -7.29 -11.72
CA THR A 179 16.77 -6.67 -12.57
C THR A 179 16.28 -6.24 -13.95
N ASP A 180 15.31 -6.96 -14.51
CA ASP A 180 14.72 -6.71 -15.83
C ASP A 180 13.45 -5.83 -15.78
N LYS A 181 12.98 -5.48 -14.58
CA LYS A 181 11.76 -4.70 -14.36
C LYS A 181 12.03 -3.30 -13.79
N VAL A 182 13.13 -3.14 -13.08
CA VAL A 182 13.55 -1.87 -12.49
C VAL A 182 14.82 -1.40 -13.19
N PRO A 183 14.86 -0.22 -13.81
CA PRO A 183 16.07 0.35 -14.38
C PRO A 183 17.18 0.51 -13.35
N CYS A 184 18.42 0.25 -13.72
CA CYS A 184 19.54 0.23 -12.77
C CYS A 184 19.76 1.57 -12.04
N HIS A 185 19.45 2.70 -12.67
CA HIS A 185 19.55 4.02 -12.02
C HIS A 185 18.49 4.23 -10.92
N LEU A 186 17.46 3.37 -10.84
CA LEU A 186 16.42 3.38 -9.80
C LEU A 186 16.65 2.32 -8.70
N TYR A 187 17.71 1.53 -8.76
CA TYR A 187 17.96 0.49 -7.77
C TYR A 187 18.08 1.01 -6.34
N SER A 188 18.67 2.18 -6.13
CA SER A 188 18.75 2.78 -4.79
C SER A 188 17.37 3.02 -4.19
N HIS A 189 16.41 3.48 -4.99
CA HIS A 189 15.04 3.73 -4.57
C HIS A 189 14.28 2.43 -4.28
N PHE A 190 14.41 1.40 -5.14
CA PHE A 190 13.84 0.08 -4.89
C PHE A 190 14.41 -0.54 -3.61
N ILE A 191 15.74 -0.51 -3.44
CA ILE A 191 16.41 -1.07 -2.25
C ILE A 191 16.00 -0.30 -1.00
N ARG A 192 15.83 1.03 -1.07
CA ARG A 192 15.29 1.82 0.05
C ARG A 192 13.89 1.36 0.44
N GLY A 193 12.98 1.23 -0.52
CA GLY A 193 11.62 0.75 -0.25
C GLY A 193 11.63 -0.65 0.40
N TYR A 194 12.42 -1.56 -0.14
CA TYR A 194 12.60 -2.90 0.43
C TYR A 194 13.19 -2.85 1.85
N PHE A 195 14.18 -1.99 2.09
CA PHE A 195 14.77 -1.76 3.40
C PHE A 195 13.78 -1.14 4.39
N ASP A 196 12.95 -0.21 3.94
CA ASP A 196 11.94 0.43 4.78
C ASP A 196 10.85 -0.55 5.24
N GLY A 197 10.50 -1.54 4.42
CA GLY A 197 9.66 -2.66 4.85
C GLY A 197 10.44 -3.64 5.75
N ASP A 198 11.17 -4.56 5.16
CA ASP A 198 11.79 -5.71 5.84
C ASP A 198 13.18 -5.44 6.45
N GLY A 199 13.82 -4.31 6.18
CA GLY A 199 15.12 -4.00 6.75
C GLY A 199 15.05 -3.56 8.20
N SER A 200 16.17 -3.63 8.91
CA SER A 200 16.32 -3.07 10.25
C SER A 200 17.52 -2.15 10.35
N ILE A 201 17.36 -1.05 11.08
CA ILE A 201 18.44 -0.17 11.50
C ILE A 201 18.38 -0.06 13.01
N ASN A 202 19.45 -0.48 13.68
CA ASN A 202 19.55 -0.50 15.13
C ASN A 202 20.82 0.18 15.57
N PHE A 203 20.75 0.87 16.69
CA PHE A 203 21.92 1.35 17.40
C PHE A 203 22.05 0.61 18.73
N PHE A 204 23.27 0.36 19.17
CA PHE A 204 23.55 -0.19 20.47
C PHE A 204 24.82 0.46 21.03
N LYS A 205 24.83 0.71 22.31
CA LYS A 205 25.99 1.26 23.03
C LYS A 205 26.62 0.14 23.84
N PRO A 206 27.77 -0.41 23.41
CA PRO A 206 28.50 -1.37 24.22
C PRO A 206 28.88 -0.75 25.56
N THR A 207 28.85 -1.53 26.63
CA THR A 207 29.05 -1.09 28.02
C THR A 207 30.34 -0.25 28.24
N LYS A 208 31.37 -0.50 27.44
CA LYS A 208 32.68 0.19 27.53
C LYS A 208 32.92 1.19 26.37
N ALA A 209 31.99 1.38 25.46
CA ALA A 209 32.18 2.26 24.31
C ALA A 209 31.71 3.68 24.60
N ARG A 210 32.49 4.68 24.16
CA ARG A 210 32.14 6.11 24.29
C ARG A 210 31.05 6.52 23.30
N LYS A 211 30.96 5.84 22.13
CA LYS A 211 29.99 6.13 21.04
C LYS A 211 29.13 4.91 20.75
N PRO A 212 27.87 5.11 20.37
CA PRO A 212 27.02 4.01 19.94
C PRO A 212 27.53 3.41 18.62
N ASN A 213 27.29 2.11 18.45
CA ASN A 213 27.50 1.42 17.20
C ASN A 213 26.16 1.25 16.49
N TYR A 214 26.20 1.32 15.18
CA TYR A 214 25.02 1.10 14.34
C TYR A 214 25.17 -0.20 13.57
N ARG A 215 24.04 -0.83 13.33
CA ARG A 215 23.92 -2.05 12.52
C ARG A 215 22.70 -1.92 11.62
N ILE A 216 22.87 -2.24 10.35
CA ILE A 216 21.75 -2.43 9.42
C ILE A 216 21.68 -3.89 9.01
N SER A 217 20.48 -4.39 8.78
CA SER A 217 20.27 -5.74 8.25
C SER A 217 19.15 -5.72 7.21
N PHE A 218 19.36 -6.45 6.13
CA PHE A 218 18.34 -6.79 5.15
C PHE A 218 17.92 -8.24 5.37
N TYR A 219 16.66 -8.54 5.22
CA TYR A 219 16.11 -9.89 5.32
C TYR A 219 15.38 -10.24 4.02
N GLY A 220 15.45 -11.51 3.60
CA GLY A 220 14.79 -11.95 2.37
C GLY A 220 15.27 -13.28 1.87
N THR A 221 14.96 -13.59 0.61
CA THR A 221 15.47 -14.75 -0.08
C THR A 221 16.97 -14.63 -0.35
N GLU A 222 17.62 -15.74 -0.60
CA GLU A 222 19.05 -15.75 -0.94
C GLU A 222 19.33 -14.95 -2.22
N ASP A 223 18.51 -15.12 -3.25
CA ASP A 223 18.62 -14.39 -4.51
C ASP A 223 18.51 -12.88 -4.33
N MET A 224 17.46 -12.43 -3.64
CA MET A 224 17.24 -11.01 -3.35
C MET A 224 18.47 -10.41 -2.66
N LEU A 225 18.98 -11.06 -1.62
CA LEU A 225 20.10 -10.53 -0.86
C LEU A 225 21.44 -10.63 -1.59
N LYS A 226 21.65 -11.61 -2.47
CA LYS A 226 22.83 -11.68 -3.35
C LYS A 226 22.89 -10.47 -4.27
N HIS A 227 21.77 -10.11 -4.89
CA HIS A 227 21.70 -8.95 -5.76
C HIS A 227 21.88 -7.63 -4.98
N ILE A 228 21.20 -7.46 -3.86
CA ILE A 228 21.38 -6.27 -3.01
C ILE A 228 22.84 -6.15 -2.58
N ARG A 229 23.48 -7.24 -2.14
CA ARG A 229 24.87 -7.28 -1.72
C ARG A 229 25.82 -6.85 -2.85
N ALA A 230 25.62 -7.37 -4.06
CA ALA A 230 26.40 -7.00 -5.24
C ALA A 230 26.24 -5.52 -5.61
N ILE A 231 24.99 -5.00 -5.64
CA ILE A 231 24.71 -3.59 -5.92
C ILE A 231 25.37 -2.67 -4.88
N LEU A 232 25.39 -3.10 -3.61
CA LEU A 232 26.04 -2.35 -2.53
C LEU A 232 27.56 -2.51 -2.50
N ASN A 233 28.18 -3.28 -3.41
CA ASN A 233 29.61 -3.62 -3.44
C ASN A 233 30.07 -4.24 -2.09
N LYS A 234 29.33 -5.22 -1.59
CA LYS A 234 29.56 -5.91 -0.30
C LYS A 234 29.69 -7.43 -0.45
N ASP A 235 30.22 -7.89 -1.60
CA ASP A 235 30.34 -9.33 -1.91
C ASP A 235 31.18 -10.13 -0.92
N ASN A 236 32.03 -9.44 -0.16
CA ASN A 236 32.82 -10.02 0.94
C ASN A 236 32.00 -10.34 2.18
N LEU A 237 30.76 -9.88 2.29
CA LEU A 237 29.91 -10.18 3.44
C LEU A 237 29.13 -11.47 3.24
N ALA A 238 29.10 -12.31 4.27
CA ALA A 238 28.33 -13.54 4.26
C ALA A 238 26.83 -13.26 4.38
N LEU A 239 26.02 -14.09 3.73
CA LEU A 239 24.58 -14.20 4.00
C LEU A 239 24.37 -15.25 5.10
N GLU A 240 23.75 -14.86 6.19
CA GLU A 240 23.42 -15.77 7.29
C GLU A 240 22.04 -16.37 7.04
N LYS A 241 21.96 -17.71 6.98
CA LYS A 241 20.67 -18.42 6.89
C LYS A 241 19.93 -18.36 8.24
N ARG A 242 18.67 -17.96 8.20
CA ARG A 242 17.78 -17.85 9.36
C ARG A 242 16.45 -18.56 9.07
N ASN A 243 16.32 -19.78 9.47
CA ASN A 243 15.16 -20.64 9.11
C ASN A 243 14.97 -20.69 7.58
N ASN A 244 13.87 -20.10 7.08
CA ASN A 244 13.50 -20.12 5.66
C ASN A 244 13.95 -18.87 4.88
N ILE A 245 14.62 -17.92 5.52
CA ILE A 245 15.12 -16.68 4.92
C ILE A 245 16.60 -16.49 5.22
N TYR A 246 17.19 -15.50 4.58
CA TYR A 246 18.56 -15.08 4.81
C TYR A 246 18.61 -13.67 5.41
N SER A 247 19.72 -13.33 6.05
CA SER A 247 20.03 -11.96 6.47
C SER A 247 21.38 -11.52 5.93
N LEU A 248 21.44 -10.28 5.47
CA LEU A 248 22.67 -9.55 5.15
C LEU A 248 22.84 -8.49 6.22
N THR A 249 23.81 -8.67 7.11
CA THR A 249 24.07 -7.74 8.21
C THR A 249 25.36 -6.97 7.96
N ILE A 250 25.28 -5.63 8.07
CA ILE A 250 26.39 -4.72 7.87
C ILE A 250 26.63 -3.95 9.15
N MET A 251 27.89 -3.90 9.56
CA MET A 251 28.35 -3.22 10.77
C MET A 251 29.55 -2.31 10.41
N GLY A 252 29.83 -1.35 11.29
CA GLY A 252 30.94 -0.41 11.11
C GLY A 252 30.55 0.89 10.40
N ASN A 253 30.83 2.00 11.07
CA ASN A 253 30.31 3.33 10.72
C ASN A 253 30.62 3.77 9.28
N LYS A 254 31.82 3.49 8.75
CA LYS A 254 32.16 3.85 7.36
C LYS A 254 31.33 3.07 6.33
N GLN A 255 31.10 1.77 6.57
CA GLN A 255 30.29 0.96 5.69
C GLN A 255 28.81 1.37 5.72
N LEU A 256 28.29 1.64 6.92
CA LEU A 256 26.91 2.11 7.08
C LEU A 256 26.69 3.45 6.39
N GLU A 257 27.62 4.41 6.58
CA GLU A 257 27.54 5.71 5.94
C GLU A 257 27.46 5.58 4.41
N SER A 258 28.33 4.78 3.82
CA SER A 258 28.31 4.52 2.38
C SER A 258 26.98 3.93 1.89
N ILE A 259 26.45 2.94 2.61
CA ILE A 259 25.21 2.24 2.21
C ILE A 259 24.00 3.13 2.45
N LEU A 260 23.89 3.76 3.63
CA LEU A 260 22.76 4.64 3.94
C LEU A 260 22.77 5.87 3.02
N SER A 261 23.94 6.42 2.70
CA SER A 261 24.06 7.48 1.70
C SER A 261 23.60 7.02 0.31
N PHE A 262 23.88 5.80 -0.09
CA PHE A 262 23.43 5.25 -1.37
C PHE A 262 21.90 5.06 -1.41
N ILE A 263 21.31 4.44 -0.39
CA ILE A 263 19.87 4.14 -0.39
C ILE A 263 19.01 5.37 -0.10
N TYR A 264 19.52 6.38 0.63
CA TYR A 264 18.83 7.65 0.91
C TYR A 264 19.24 8.80 -0.01
N LYS A 265 20.13 8.53 -1.00
CA LYS A 265 20.43 9.49 -2.04
C LYS A 265 19.16 9.85 -2.81
N ASP A 266 18.97 11.13 -3.06
CA ASP A 266 17.82 11.65 -3.79
C ASP A 266 16.45 11.19 -3.21
N SER A 267 16.41 10.91 -1.87
CA SER A 267 15.17 10.64 -1.17
C SER A 267 14.47 11.95 -0.79
N TYR A 268 13.15 11.87 -0.68
CA TYR A 268 12.28 12.92 -0.18
C TYR A 268 11.17 12.30 0.67
N ASP A 269 10.44 13.10 1.43
CA ASP A 269 9.54 12.59 2.48
C ASP A 269 8.52 11.54 1.99
N GLU A 270 7.98 11.72 0.78
CA GLU A 270 6.97 10.82 0.21
C GLU A 270 7.50 9.40 -0.08
N ILE A 271 8.82 9.25 -0.24
CA ILE A 271 9.46 7.96 -0.55
C ILE A 271 10.50 7.54 0.47
N GLU A 272 10.22 7.77 1.74
CA GLU A 272 11.02 7.26 2.87
C GLU A 272 10.14 7.01 4.10
N LEU A 273 10.47 5.97 4.86
CA LEU A 273 9.85 5.71 6.14
C LEU A 273 10.45 6.65 7.19
N THR A 274 9.66 7.63 7.64
CA THR A 274 10.07 8.74 8.52
C THR A 274 10.90 8.27 9.71
N ARG A 275 10.48 7.20 10.38
CA ARG A 275 11.19 6.63 11.54
C ARG A 275 12.61 6.15 11.20
N LYS A 276 12.79 5.44 10.07
CA LYS A 276 14.11 4.95 9.66
C LYS A 276 15.01 6.10 9.16
N ARG A 277 14.42 7.06 8.45
CA ARG A 277 15.11 8.28 8.05
C ARG A 277 15.65 9.04 9.24
N GLN A 278 14.86 9.18 10.31
CA GLN A 278 15.29 9.85 11.53
C GLN A 278 16.51 9.17 12.19
N ILE A 279 16.52 7.83 12.24
CA ILE A 279 17.68 7.09 12.76
C ILE A 279 18.92 7.36 11.91
N TYR A 280 18.78 7.42 10.58
CA TYR A 280 19.89 7.77 9.68
C TYR A 280 20.36 9.21 9.92
N THR A 281 19.44 10.16 10.05
CA THR A 281 19.78 11.55 10.36
C THR A 281 20.57 11.66 11.68
N ASN A 282 20.11 10.97 12.72
CA ASN A 282 20.82 10.91 14.01
C ASN A 282 22.21 10.27 13.90
N PHE A 283 22.35 9.24 13.07
CA PHE A 283 23.65 8.66 12.77
C PHE A 283 24.60 9.69 12.15
N LEU A 284 24.15 10.47 11.18
CA LEU A 284 24.94 11.52 10.53
C LEU A 284 25.34 12.64 11.54
N LEU A 285 24.37 13.10 12.35
CA LEU A 285 24.64 14.14 13.37
C LEU A 285 25.73 13.69 14.34
N GLN A 286 25.69 12.46 14.83
CA GLN A 286 26.72 11.93 15.72
C GLN A 286 28.10 11.83 15.05
N ARG A 287 28.16 11.64 13.74
CA ARG A 287 29.41 11.59 12.97
C ARG A 287 30.12 12.95 12.93
N ILE A 288 29.36 14.04 12.90
CA ILE A 288 29.88 15.42 12.86
C ILE A 288 29.96 16.09 14.26
N GLY A 289 29.69 15.34 15.33
CA GLY A 289 29.75 15.84 16.70
C GLY A 289 28.48 16.54 17.19
N GLY A 290 27.36 16.44 16.43
CA GLY A 290 26.07 16.99 16.84
C GLY A 290 25.30 16.05 17.80
N GLU A 291 24.36 16.64 18.55
CA GLU A 291 23.46 15.86 19.43
C GLU A 291 22.32 15.22 18.65
N PRO A 292 22.02 13.94 18.88
CA PRO A 292 20.90 13.27 18.23
C PRO A 292 19.57 13.78 18.78
N THR A 293 18.60 14.00 17.90
CA THR A 293 17.21 14.20 18.31
C THR A 293 16.65 12.90 18.92
N GLN A 294 15.90 13.02 20.03
CA GLN A 294 15.29 11.86 20.66
C GLN A 294 14.28 11.20 19.69
N VAL A 295 14.61 10.01 19.22
CA VAL A 295 13.65 9.12 18.60
C VAL A 295 13.13 8.22 19.72
N GLY A 296 11.85 8.29 20.03
CA GLY A 296 11.25 7.43 21.05
C GLY A 296 11.56 5.98 20.76
N CYS A 297 12.40 5.37 21.59
CA CYS A 297 12.58 3.93 21.67
C CYS A 297 11.52 3.41 22.64
N GLU A 298 10.33 3.07 22.12
CA GLU A 298 9.37 2.21 22.82
C GLU A 298 9.11 0.92 22.01
#